data_79e22d145118eb811b35897af87ac8f4
#
_entry.id   79e22d145118eb811b35897af87ac8f4
#
_cell.length_a   1.000
_cell.length_b   1.000
_cell.length_c   1.000
_cell.angle_alpha   90.00
_cell.angle_beta   90.00
_cell.angle_gamma   90.00
#
_symmetry.space_group_name_H-M   'P 1'
#
loop_
_entity.id
_entity.type
_entity.pdbx_description
1 polymer ?
#
loop_
_entity_poly.entity_id
_entity_poly.type
_entity_poly.pdbx_seq_one_letter_code
_entity_poly.pdbx_strand_id
1 'polypeptide(L)'
;MIQQIDNLIVSIVISAYNEEKYLPGLIEDLKRQTYSKENIEILFINAMSTDKTTDIIQLFISEDTEFRSIRLYDNPKKNQASGFNLGIKNSNGDLILKIDAHSKVTEDFVKNNVEIINQGEYVCGGPRPTLVEGEGKWSQALHIVEENMFGSSIADYRNSSQDRYVSSIFHGMYRREVFEQAGLVDEQLGRTEDNELHYRIRNHGYKIRFSPNVLSYQYIRPTFKKMLHQKYSNGLWIGLTTHVKPKCLSIFHYVPFAFVLSIVVSAMLLPFSPLFLVLLLTVYSLLVISLTILALLKHKNEVLLLMPFMLFSIHFAYGIGTIVGLIKGFKWRKGYKYEIQYLN
;
A
#
# COMPACT_ATOMS: atom_id res chain seq x y z
N MET A 1 17.15 13.76 -28.03
CA MET A 1 15.74 14.14 -28.21
C MET A 1 14.93 12.91 -27.84
N ILE A 2 14.27 12.89 -26.69
CA ILE A 2 13.33 11.84 -26.32
C ILE A 2 12.12 12.11 -27.19
N GLN A 3 11.79 11.20 -28.10
CA GLN A 3 10.56 11.25 -28.86
C GLN A 3 9.40 11.21 -27.87
N GLN A 4 8.63 12.28 -27.77
CA GLN A 4 7.36 12.28 -27.07
C GLN A 4 6.47 11.26 -27.79
N ILE A 5 6.23 10.11 -27.15
CA ILE A 5 5.37 9.06 -27.70
C ILE A 5 3.95 9.47 -27.32
N ASP A 6 3.33 10.30 -28.16
CA ASP A 6 1.90 10.55 -28.08
C ASP A 6 1.18 9.22 -28.42
N ASN A 7 0.33 8.73 -27.50
CA ASN A 7 -0.51 7.52 -27.61
C ASN A 7 0.03 6.22 -26.98
N LEU A 8 0.76 6.28 -25.86
CA LEU A 8 1.05 5.07 -25.10
C LEU A 8 -0.25 4.43 -24.57
N ILE A 9 -0.39 3.13 -24.78
CA ILE A 9 -1.53 2.38 -24.25
C ILE A 9 -1.26 2.08 -22.76
N VAL A 10 -2.21 2.47 -21.91
CA VAL A 10 -2.16 2.26 -20.47
C VAL A 10 -3.09 1.13 -20.07
N SER A 11 -2.55 0.07 -19.48
CA SER A 11 -3.32 -1.01 -18.85
C SER A 11 -3.50 -0.73 -17.37
N ILE A 12 -4.71 -0.35 -16.97
CA ILE A 12 -5.05 -0.16 -15.55
C ILE A 12 -5.47 -1.51 -14.97
N VAL A 13 -4.70 -2.02 -14.01
CA VAL A 13 -4.99 -3.29 -13.32
C VAL A 13 -5.57 -3.00 -11.95
N ILE A 14 -6.79 -3.47 -11.71
CA ILE A 14 -7.57 -3.24 -10.49
C ILE A 14 -7.95 -4.58 -9.87
N SER A 15 -7.29 -4.94 -8.76
CA SER A 15 -7.67 -6.12 -7.97
C SER A 15 -8.80 -5.76 -7.00
N ALA A 16 -9.89 -6.55 -7.01
CA ALA A 16 -11.07 -6.32 -6.19
C ALA A 16 -11.48 -7.57 -5.41
N TYR A 17 -11.81 -7.38 -4.11
CA TYR A 17 -12.41 -8.40 -3.26
C TYR A 17 -13.40 -7.76 -2.28
N ASN A 18 -14.70 -7.93 -2.53
CA ASN A 18 -15.79 -7.36 -1.73
C ASN A 18 -15.67 -5.82 -1.61
N GLU A 19 -15.69 -5.16 -2.76
CA GLU A 19 -15.48 -3.71 -2.91
C GLU A 19 -16.75 -2.99 -3.42
N GLU A 20 -17.95 -3.60 -3.25
CA GLU A 20 -19.23 -3.01 -3.70
C GLU A 20 -19.43 -1.56 -3.25
N LYS A 21 -18.85 -1.21 -2.12
CA LYS A 21 -18.97 0.12 -1.52
C LYS A 21 -18.11 1.18 -2.20
N TYR A 22 -16.88 0.83 -2.60
CA TYR A 22 -15.89 1.81 -3.07
C TYR A 22 -15.77 1.84 -4.59
N LEU A 23 -16.00 0.69 -5.21
CA LEU A 23 -15.81 0.51 -6.64
C LEU A 23 -16.63 1.48 -7.52
N PRO A 24 -17.90 1.81 -7.20
CA PRO A 24 -18.64 2.80 -7.98
C PRO A 24 -17.94 4.17 -8.03
N GLY A 25 -17.39 4.62 -6.90
CA GLY A 25 -16.64 5.89 -6.84
C GLY A 25 -15.37 5.87 -7.66
N LEU A 26 -14.62 4.76 -7.66
CA LEU A 26 -13.45 4.60 -8.50
C LEU A 26 -13.81 4.57 -9.99
N ILE A 27 -14.89 3.89 -10.37
CA ILE A 27 -15.37 3.87 -11.76
C ILE A 27 -15.68 5.28 -12.25
N GLU A 28 -16.34 6.11 -11.43
CA GLU A 28 -16.61 7.51 -11.78
C GLU A 28 -15.31 8.33 -11.91
N ASP A 29 -14.31 8.09 -11.05
CA ASP A 29 -13.01 8.75 -11.19
C ASP A 29 -12.27 8.31 -12.48
N LEU A 30 -12.41 7.05 -12.90
CA LEU A 30 -11.85 6.55 -14.16
C LEU A 30 -12.55 7.18 -15.38
N LYS A 31 -13.88 7.32 -15.35
CA LYS A 31 -14.65 7.99 -16.42
C LYS A 31 -14.24 9.47 -16.60
N ARG A 32 -13.74 10.12 -15.56
CA ARG A 32 -13.29 11.53 -15.58
C ARG A 32 -11.84 11.71 -16.00
N GLN A 33 -11.09 10.64 -16.28
CA GLN A 33 -9.68 10.77 -16.65
C GLN A 33 -9.52 11.62 -17.91
N THR A 34 -8.57 12.58 -17.85
CA THR A 34 -8.25 13.50 -18.96
C THR A 34 -7.33 12.88 -20.02
N TYR A 35 -6.64 11.78 -19.70
CA TYR A 35 -5.91 10.99 -20.68
C TYR A 35 -6.91 10.30 -21.62
N SER A 36 -6.59 10.21 -22.94
CA SER A 36 -7.49 9.65 -23.94
C SER A 36 -7.92 8.22 -23.58
N LYS A 37 -9.23 8.02 -23.41
CA LYS A 37 -9.81 6.73 -22.98
C LYS A 37 -9.60 5.63 -24.00
N GLU A 38 -9.54 5.96 -25.30
CA GLU A 38 -9.19 5.03 -26.37
C GLU A 38 -7.77 4.45 -26.25
N ASN A 39 -6.92 5.08 -25.42
CA ASN A 39 -5.58 4.61 -25.04
C ASN A 39 -5.53 3.96 -23.65
N ILE A 40 -6.68 3.76 -23.00
CA ILE A 40 -6.78 3.09 -21.70
C ILE A 40 -7.53 1.76 -21.84
N GLU A 41 -6.92 0.67 -21.43
CA GLU A 41 -7.61 -0.57 -21.15
C GLU A 41 -7.69 -0.80 -19.63
N ILE A 42 -8.83 -1.32 -19.16
CA ILE A 42 -9.07 -1.59 -17.75
C ILE A 42 -9.23 -3.09 -17.55
N LEU A 43 -8.44 -3.65 -16.63
CA LEU A 43 -8.51 -5.06 -16.23
C LEU A 43 -8.93 -5.16 -14.77
N PHE A 44 -10.18 -5.52 -14.55
CA PHE A 44 -10.67 -5.87 -13.22
C PHE A 44 -10.31 -7.32 -12.91
N ILE A 45 -9.71 -7.54 -11.75
CA ILE A 45 -9.30 -8.86 -11.29
C ILE A 45 -10.08 -9.17 -10.01
N ASN A 46 -11.15 -9.94 -10.18
CA ASN A 46 -12.05 -10.33 -9.08
C ASN A 46 -11.45 -11.48 -8.26
N ALA A 47 -11.15 -11.24 -7.01
CA ALA A 47 -10.65 -12.26 -6.09
C ALA A 47 -11.77 -13.15 -5.51
N MET A 48 -12.73 -13.54 -6.35
CA MET A 48 -13.93 -14.33 -5.98
C MET A 48 -14.79 -13.61 -4.95
N SER A 49 -15.19 -12.38 -5.24
CA SER A 49 -16.10 -11.57 -4.40
C SER A 49 -17.44 -12.26 -4.20
N THR A 50 -18.03 -12.01 -3.05
CA THR A 50 -19.34 -12.58 -2.62
C THR A 50 -20.43 -11.52 -2.42
N ASP A 51 -20.09 -10.26 -2.64
CA ASP A 51 -20.97 -9.09 -2.65
C ASP A 51 -21.31 -8.66 -4.08
N LYS A 52 -21.82 -7.46 -4.28
CA LYS A 52 -22.19 -6.92 -5.60
C LYS A 52 -21.01 -6.44 -6.45
N THR A 53 -19.77 -6.69 -6.05
CA THR A 53 -18.57 -6.23 -6.79
C THR A 53 -18.60 -6.69 -8.25
N THR A 54 -18.91 -7.97 -8.49
CA THR A 54 -18.95 -8.53 -9.85
C THR A 54 -20.04 -7.88 -10.70
N ASP A 55 -21.24 -7.68 -10.14
CA ASP A 55 -22.38 -7.07 -10.84
C ASP A 55 -22.06 -5.63 -11.26
N ILE A 56 -21.41 -4.85 -10.37
CA ILE A 56 -20.99 -3.48 -10.65
C ILE A 56 -19.98 -3.42 -11.80
N ILE A 57 -19.02 -4.34 -11.83
CA ILE A 57 -18.03 -4.41 -12.91
C ILE A 57 -18.71 -4.78 -14.24
N GLN A 58 -19.60 -5.78 -14.23
CA GLN A 58 -20.31 -6.22 -15.43
C GLN A 58 -21.21 -5.13 -16.00
N LEU A 59 -21.89 -4.37 -15.13
CA LEU A 59 -22.68 -3.21 -15.53
C LEU A 59 -21.78 -2.17 -16.22
N PHE A 60 -20.65 -1.81 -15.63
CA PHE A 60 -19.70 -0.88 -16.25
C PHE A 60 -19.19 -1.37 -17.60
N ILE A 61 -18.87 -2.66 -17.75
CA ILE A 61 -18.48 -3.25 -19.05
C ILE A 61 -19.60 -3.12 -20.10
N SER A 62 -20.86 -3.29 -19.69
CA SER A 62 -21.99 -3.27 -20.63
C SER A 62 -22.40 -1.86 -21.09
N GLU A 63 -22.13 -0.85 -20.25
CA GLU A 63 -22.54 0.54 -20.51
C GLU A 63 -21.44 1.39 -21.17
N ASP A 64 -20.18 1.01 -21.00
CA ASP A 64 -19.07 1.83 -21.49
C ASP A 64 -18.72 1.56 -22.95
N THR A 65 -18.49 2.65 -23.67
CA THR A 65 -18.08 2.62 -25.10
C THR A 65 -16.86 3.50 -25.38
N GLU A 66 -16.29 4.14 -24.36
CA GLU A 66 -15.24 5.14 -24.53
C GLU A 66 -13.83 4.57 -24.31
N PHE A 67 -13.70 3.62 -23.37
CA PHE A 67 -12.42 2.98 -23.11
C PHE A 67 -12.03 2.01 -24.22
N ARG A 68 -10.71 1.88 -24.47
CA ARG A 68 -10.17 0.92 -25.42
C ARG A 68 -10.72 -0.49 -25.20
N SER A 69 -10.76 -0.94 -23.96
CA SER A 69 -11.43 -2.16 -23.53
C SER A 69 -11.56 -2.21 -22.00
N ILE A 70 -12.63 -2.85 -21.53
CA ILE A 70 -12.80 -3.17 -20.11
C ILE A 70 -13.01 -4.68 -20.01
N ARG A 71 -12.19 -5.34 -19.19
CA ARG A 71 -12.23 -6.80 -19.06
C ARG A 71 -12.25 -7.21 -17.60
N LEU A 72 -12.92 -8.33 -17.30
CA LEU A 72 -13.03 -8.93 -15.99
C LEU A 72 -12.40 -10.33 -16.01
N TYR A 73 -11.55 -10.61 -15.03
CA TYR A 73 -10.91 -11.91 -14.82
C TYR A 73 -11.09 -12.37 -13.38
N ASP A 74 -11.34 -13.66 -13.19
CA ASP A 74 -11.40 -14.25 -11.85
C ASP A 74 -10.01 -14.67 -11.36
N ASN A 75 -9.71 -14.36 -10.09
CA ASN A 75 -8.49 -14.77 -9.40
C ASN A 75 -8.82 -15.78 -8.29
N PRO A 76 -8.80 -17.09 -8.56
CA PRO A 76 -9.11 -18.13 -7.58
C PRO A 76 -8.09 -18.19 -6.43
N LYS A 77 -6.88 -17.67 -6.59
CA LYS A 77 -5.86 -17.59 -5.53
C LYS A 77 -6.18 -16.56 -4.45
N LYS A 78 -7.11 -15.64 -4.69
CA LYS A 78 -7.64 -14.65 -3.74
C LYS A 78 -6.59 -13.78 -3.04
N ASN A 79 -5.41 -13.57 -3.64
CA ASN A 79 -4.40 -12.68 -3.11
C ASN A 79 -4.05 -11.56 -4.12
N GLN A 80 -3.56 -10.43 -3.62
CA GLN A 80 -3.32 -9.23 -4.40
C GLN A 80 -2.19 -9.45 -5.43
N ALA A 81 -1.11 -10.12 -5.04
CA ALA A 81 0.04 -10.39 -5.91
C ALA A 81 -0.36 -11.23 -7.14
N SER A 82 -1.09 -12.35 -6.93
CA SER A 82 -1.58 -13.17 -8.05
C SER A 82 -2.59 -12.42 -8.92
N GLY A 83 -3.42 -11.56 -8.31
CA GLY A 83 -4.35 -10.70 -9.05
C GLY A 83 -3.60 -9.72 -9.95
N PHE A 84 -2.60 -9.04 -9.42
CA PHE A 84 -1.80 -8.09 -10.20
C PHE A 84 -1.04 -8.81 -11.33
N ASN A 85 -0.43 -9.97 -11.05
CA ASN A 85 0.23 -10.80 -12.07
C ASN A 85 -0.74 -11.25 -13.17
N LEU A 86 -1.96 -11.67 -12.81
CA LEU A 86 -2.98 -12.04 -13.79
C LEU A 86 -3.34 -10.84 -14.69
N GLY A 87 -3.49 -9.66 -14.09
CA GLY A 87 -3.72 -8.42 -14.85
C GLY A 87 -2.56 -8.10 -15.79
N ILE A 88 -1.32 -8.13 -15.34
CA ILE A 88 -0.15 -7.88 -16.20
C ILE A 88 -0.09 -8.85 -17.38
N LYS A 89 -0.29 -10.15 -17.14
CA LYS A 89 -0.24 -11.18 -18.19
C LYS A 89 -1.33 -11.03 -19.24
N ASN A 90 -2.49 -10.49 -18.89
CA ASN A 90 -3.63 -10.30 -19.79
C ASN A 90 -3.72 -8.88 -20.33
N SER A 91 -2.79 -8.01 -19.98
CA SER A 91 -2.73 -6.63 -20.46
C SER A 91 -1.95 -6.52 -21.78
N ASN A 92 -2.31 -5.54 -22.61
CA ASN A 92 -1.67 -5.29 -23.90
C ASN A 92 -1.02 -3.89 -23.99
N GLY A 93 -1.14 -3.08 -22.95
CA GLY A 93 -0.61 -1.72 -22.93
C GLY A 93 0.91 -1.68 -22.80
N ASP A 94 1.50 -0.58 -23.26
CA ASP A 94 2.91 -0.25 -23.09
C ASP A 94 3.26 0.03 -21.64
N LEU A 95 2.26 0.55 -20.92
CA LEU A 95 2.34 0.94 -19.50
C LEU A 95 1.34 0.13 -18.69
N ILE A 96 1.78 -0.29 -17.51
CA ILE A 96 0.97 -0.99 -16.52
C ILE A 96 0.76 -0.06 -15.33
N LEU A 97 -0.49 0.24 -15.00
CA LEU A 97 -0.85 1.08 -13.85
C LEU A 97 -1.61 0.24 -12.83
N LYS A 98 -1.07 0.13 -11.61
CA LYS A 98 -1.73 -0.55 -10.49
C LYS A 98 -2.63 0.43 -9.74
N ILE A 99 -3.90 0.09 -9.53
CA ILE A 99 -4.83 0.85 -8.69
C ILE A 99 -5.58 -0.13 -7.77
N ASP A 100 -5.71 0.22 -6.48
CA ASP A 100 -6.52 -0.55 -5.54
C ASP A 100 -8.00 -0.19 -5.69
N ALA A 101 -8.92 -1.17 -5.62
CA ALA A 101 -10.37 -0.94 -5.84
C ALA A 101 -11.02 0.00 -4.81
N HIS A 102 -10.43 0.13 -3.60
CA HIS A 102 -10.87 1.06 -2.54
C HIS A 102 -10.07 2.37 -2.52
N SER A 103 -9.80 2.90 -3.70
CA SER A 103 -9.03 4.13 -3.90
C SER A 103 -9.88 5.21 -4.56
N LYS A 104 -9.37 6.44 -4.55
CA LYS A 104 -9.78 7.54 -5.41
C LYS A 104 -8.58 8.05 -6.19
N VAL A 105 -8.81 8.51 -7.40
CA VAL A 105 -7.78 9.12 -8.24
C VAL A 105 -8.26 10.47 -8.78
N THR A 106 -7.32 11.39 -8.97
CA THR A 106 -7.64 12.68 -9.59
C THR A 106 -7.88 12.53 -11.09
N GLU A 107 -8.56 13.48 -11.71
CA GLU A 107 -8.88 13.45 -13.15
C GLU A 107 -7.64 13.40 -14.05
N ASP A 108 -6.52 13.99 -13.63
CA ASP A 108 -5.25 13.97 -14.35
C ASP A 108 -4.31 12.82 -13.91
N PHE A 109 -4.77 11.86 -13.11
CA PHE A 109 -3.91 10.85 -12.52
C PHE A 109 -3.17 10.01 -13.58
N VAL A 110 -3.88 9.50 -14.59
CA VAL A 110 -3.27 8.72 -15.67
C VAL A 110 -2.34 9.61 -16.50
N LYS A 111 -2.79 10.79 -16.89
CA LYS A 111 -2.03 11.76 -17.68
C LYS A 111 -0.71 12.13 -17.01
N ASN A 112 -0.75 12.52 -15.73
CA ASN A 112 0.45 12.92 -14.99
C ASN A 112 1.47 11.78 -14.87
N ASN A 113 1.02 10.52 -14.72
CA ASN A 113 1.90 9.35 -14.75
C ASN A 113 2.56 9.19 -16.12
N VAL A 114 1.77 9.28 -17.21
CA VAL A 114 2.29 9.15 -18.59
C VAL A 114 3.29 10.26 -18.90
N GLU A 115 3.05 11.49 -18.46
CA GLU A 115 3.98 12.62 -18.66
C GLU A 115 5.34 12.35 -18.00
N ILE A 116 5.36 11.75 -16.81
CA ILE A 116 6.61 11.39 -16.13
C ILE A 116 7.34 10.26 -16.89
N ILE A 117 6.61 9.25 -17.33
CA ILE A 117 7.19 8.16 -18.14
C ILE A 117 7.79 8.71 -19.45
N ASN A 118 7.12 9.69 -20.10
CA ASN A 118 7.61 10.34 -21.32
C ASN A 118 8.88 11.18 -21.09
N GLN A 119 9.19 11.57 -19.84
CA GLN A 119 10.46 12.21 -19.49
C GLN A 119 11.63 11.21 -19.43
N GLY A 120 11.42 9.94 -19.75
CA GLY A 120 12.44 8.89 -19.76
C GLY A 120 12.44 8.00 -18.51
N GLU A 121 11.45 8.13 -17.64
CA GLU A 121 11.33 7.27 -16.45
C GLU A 121 10.68 5.92 -16.82
N TYR A 122 11.00 4.90 -16.03
CA TYR A 122 10.48 3.54 -16.21
C TYR A 122 9.42 3.17 -15.18
N VAL A 123 9.50 3.78 -14.00
CA VAL A 123 8.58 3.54 -12.90
C VAL A 123 8.29 4.87 -12.21
N CYS A 124 7.01 5.19 -12.05
CA CYS A 124 6.61 6.40 -11.35
C CYS A 124 5.34 6.19 -10.51
N GLY A 125 5.11 7.12 -9.61
CA GLY A 125 3.93 7.23 -8.78
C GLY A 125 3.99 8.49 -7.93
N GLY A 126 3.06 8.65 -7.02
CA GLY A 126 2.97 9.87 -6.23
C GLY A 126 2.38 9.66 -4.84
N PRO A 127 1.98 10.77 -4.19
CA PRO A 127 1.41 10.74 -2.86
C PRO A 127 0.07 10.00 -2.85
N ARG A 128 -0.17 9.34 -1.72
CA ARG A 128 -1.40 8.62 -1.44
C ARG A 128 -1.86 8.93 -0.02
N PRO A 129 -2.33 10.15 0.24
CA PRO A 129 -2.98 10.46 1.51
C PRO A 129 -4.19 9.58 1.73
N THR A 130 -4.54 9.39 2.99
CA THR A 130 -5.68 8.54 3.34
C THR A 130 -6.97 9.35 3.41
N LEU A 131 -8.08 8.68 3.15
CA LEU A 131 -9.44 9.19 3.34
C LEU A 131 -10.12 8.42 4.46
N VAL A 132 -11.04 9.10 5.14
CA VAL A 132 -11.89 8.49 6.16
C VAL A 132 -13.34 8.56 5.73
N GLU A 133 -14.09 7.53 6.05
CA GLU A 133 -15.53 7.53 5.88
C GLU A 133 -16.23 8.20 7.06
N GLY A 134 -17.20 9.06 6.73
CA GLY A 134 -18.02 9.75 7.70
C GLY A 134 -17.31 10.95 8.36
N GLU A 135 -18.12 11.87 8.85
CA GLU A 135 -17.68 13.13 9.46
C GLU A 135 -17.63 13.05 10.99
N GLY A 136 -17.86 11.86 11.57
CA GLY A 136 -17.88 11.66 13.01
C GLY A 136 -16.50 11.83 13.65
N LYS A 137 -16.47 12.37 14.88
CA LYS A 137 -15.25 12.60 15.65
C LYS A 137 -14.39 11.33 15.81
N TRP A 138 -15.02 10.16 15.92
CA TRP A 138 -14.32 8.88 15.97
C TRP A 138 -13.57 8.56 14.68
N SER A 139 -14.24 8.73 13.53
CA SER A 139 -13.62 8.50 12.20
C SER A 139 -12.46 9.45 11.96
N GLN A 140 -12.62 10.73 12.33
CA GLN A 140 -11.54 11.73 12.27
C GLN A 140 -10.37 11.35 13.18
N ALA A 141 -10.62 10.86 14.40
CA ALA A 141 -9.57 10.42 15.31
C ALA A 141 -8.79 9.21 14.74
N LEU A 142 -9.47 8.21 14.16
CA LEU A 142 -8.82 7.10 13.47
C LEU A 142 -7.95 7.58 12.32
N HIS A 143 -8.43 8.55 11.55
CA HIS A 143 -7.68 9.14 10.44
C HIS A 143 -6.41 9.84 10.93
N ILE A 144 -6.52 10.70 11.94
CA ILE A 144 -5.39 11.43 12.53
C ILE A 144 -4.34 10.45 13.09
N VAL A 145 -4.78 9.37 13.73
CA VAL A 145 -3.88 8.32 14.24
C VAL A 145 -3.17 7.59 13.10
N GLU A 146 -3.88 7.27 12.00
CA GLU A 146 -3.29 6.59 10.83
C GLU A 146 -2.30 7.49 10.09
N GLU A 147 -2.61 8.79 9.94
CA GLU A 147 -1.75 9.78 9.27
C GLU A 147 -0.57 10.23 10.14
N ASN A 148 -0.59 9.95 11.44
CA ASN A 148 0.51 10.34 12.32
C ASN A 148 1.79 9.59 11.94
N MET A 149 2.91 10.31 11.84
CA MET A 149 4.23 9.73 11.54
C MET A 149 4.60 8.59 12.48
N PHE A 150 4.24 8.72 13.75
CA PHE A 150 4.47 7.70 14.76
C PHE A 150 3.46 6.54 14.68
N GLY A 151 2.30 6.74 14.06
CA GLY A 151 1.25 5.72 13.89
C GLY A 151 1.51 4.72 12.75
N SER A 152 1.90 5.21 11.58
CA SER A 152 2.17 4.33 10.42
C SER A 152 2.87 5.04 9.25
N SER A 153 3.17 6.32 9.37
CA SER A 153 3.50 7.16 8.23
C SER A 153 4.94 7.65 8.18
N ILE A 154 5.90 6.79 8.55
CA ILE A 154 7.32 7.07 8.29
C ILE A 154 7.63 7.04 6.78
N ALA A 155 6.72 6.48 5.98
CA ALA A 155 6.92 6.37 4.55
C ALA A 155 6.68 7.72 3.85
N ASP A 156 7.70 8.20 3.19
CA ASP A 156 7.79 9.48 2.47
C ASP A 156 6.68 9.73 1.45
N TYR A 157 6.08 8.68 0.90
CA TYR A 157 5.07 8.75 -0.16
C TYR A 157 3.71 9.27 0.29
N ARG A 158 3.46 9.44 1.58
CA ARG A 158 2.13 9.93 2.02
C ARG A 158 1.97 11.42 1.86
N ASN A 159 2.99 12.21 2.15
CA ASN A 159 2.87 13.66 2.30
C ASN A 159 4.02 14.47 1.65
N SER A 160 4.83 13.87 0.79
CA SER A 160 5.91 14.61 0.16
C SER A 160 5.39 15.57 -0.92
N SER A 161 5.87 16.80 -0.88
CA SER A 161 5.59 17.84 -1.87
C SER A 161 6.71 18.01 -2.91
N GLN A 162 7.73 17.14 -2.89
CA GLN A 162 8.91 17.28 -3.75
C GLN A 162 9.05 16.10 -4.70
N ASP A 163 9.37 16.40 -5.94
CA ASP A 163 9.83 15.42 -6.92
C ASP A 163 11.15 14.80 -6.50
N ARG A 164 11.22 13.46 -6.44
CA ARG A 164 12.42 12.72 -6.03
C ARG A 164 12.38 11.26 -6.44
N TYR A 165 13.50 10.57 -6.27
CA TYR A 165 13.54 9.12 -6.34
C TYR A 165 13.28 8.50 -4.96
N VAL A 166 12.46 7.45 -4.94
CA VAL A 166 12.04 6.76 -3.71
C VAL A 166 12.34 5.26 -3.79
N SER A 167 12.26 4.59 -2.65
CA SER A 167 12.47 3.15 -2.58
C SER A 167 11.23 2.32 -2.91
N SER A 168 10.04 2.89 -2.79
CA SER A 168 8.76 2.20 -3.02
C SER A 168 7.64 3.20 -3.26
N ILE A 169 6.60 2.78 -3.99
CA ILE A 169 5.37 3.50 -4.29
C ILE A 169 4.17 2.55 -4.13
N PHE A 170 2.95 3.08 -4.16
CA PHE A 170 1.73 2.26 -4.06
C PHE A 170 1.00 2.10 -5.39
N HIS A 171 0.35 3.15 -5.87
CA HIS A 171 -0.34 3.17 -7.16
C HIS A 171 0.68 3.56 -8.24
N GLY A 172 1.53 2.58 -8.60
CA GLY A 172 2.63 2.79 -9.52
C GLY A 172 2.27 2.54 -10.97
N MET A 173 2.83 3.36 -11.86
CA MET A 173 2.90 3.10 -13.29
C MET A 173 4.29 2.56 -13.63
N TYR A 174 4.30 1.54 -14.47
CA TYR A 174 5.50 0.82 -14.89
C TYR A 174 5.50 0.68 -16.41
N ARG A 175 6.66 0.87 -17.06
CA ARG A 175 6.83 0.38 -18.43
C ARG A 175 6.78 -1.15 -18.42
N ARG A 176 6.16 -1.75 -19.41
CA ARG A 176 6.01 -3.21 -19.54
C ARG A 176 7.34 -3.94 -19.44
N GLU A 177 8.39 -3.41 -20.08
CA GLU A 177 9.74 -3.97 -20.07
C GLU A 177 10.34 -4.14 -18.65
N VAL A 178 9.86 -3.37 -17.66
CA VAL A 178 10.27 -3.55 -16.26
C VAL A 178 9.90 -4.94 -15.75
N PHE A 179 8.73 -5.46 -16.13
CA PHE A 179 8.30 -6.81 -15.76
C PHE A 179 8.95 -7.92 -16.60
N GLU A 180 9.39 -7.60 -17.80
CA GLU A 180 10.17 -8.51 -18.64
C GLU A 180 11.58 -8.73 -18.03
N GLN A 181 12.18 -7.70 -17.47
CA GLN A 181 13.52 -7.77 -16.90
C GLN A 181 13.55 -8.10 -15.41
N ALA A 182 12.75 -7.40 -14.61
CA ALA A 182 12.69 -7.62 -13.17
C ALA A 182 11.73 -8.76 -12.76
N GLY A 183 10.88 -9.24 -13.67
CA GLY A 183 9.88 -10.27 -13.41
C GLY A 183 8.64 -9.79 -12.66
N LEU A 184 7.65 -10.66 -12.58
CA LEU A 184 6.35 -10.42 -11.96
C LEU A 184 6.44 -10.40 -10.42
N VAL A 185 5.36 -10.07 -9.76
CA VAL A 185 5.25 -10.01 -8.30
C VAL A 185 5.37 -11.41 -7.69
N ASP A 186 6.06 -11.55 -6.57
CA ASP A 186 6.14 -12.80 -5.82
C ASP A 186 4.81 -13.08 -5.11
N GLU A 187 4.07 -14.07 -5.60
CA GLU A 187 2.74 -14.42 -5.11
C GLU A 187 2.73 -15.07 -3.71
N GLN A 188 3.88 -15.49 -3.20
CA GLN A 188 4.01 -16.08 -1.88
C GLN A 188 4.10 -15.02 -0.77
N LEU A 189 4.34 -13.75 -1.13
CA LEU A 189 4.42 -12.63 -0.20
C LEU A 189 3.06 -11.91 -0.10
N GLY A 190 2.41 -11.99 1.07
CA GLY A 190 1.04 -11.50 1.20
C GLY A 190 0.89 -10.00 1.48
N ARG A 191 1.93 -9.32 2.00
CA ARG A 191 1.91 -7.87 2.31
C ARG A 191 3.25 -7.17 2.13
N THR A 192 4.22 -7.85 1.63
CA THR A 192 5.57 -7.33 1.37
C THR A 192 5.96 -7.52 -0.10
N GLU A 193 5.01 -7.91 -0.91
CA GLU A 193 5.14 -8.14 -2.35
C GLU A 193 5.60 -6.87 -3.08
N ASP A 194 5.05 -5.71 -2.74
CA ASP A 194 5.46 -4.42 -3.32
C ASP A 194 6.90 -4.06 -2.92
N ASN A 195 7.27 -4.31 -1.65
CA ASN A 195 8.64 -4.05 -1.18
C ASN A 195 9.66 -4.92 -1.93
N GLU A 196 9.34 -6.19 -2.16
CA GLU A 196 10.18 -7.13 -2.88
C GLU A 196 10.30 -6.76 -4.36
N LEU A 197 9.19 -6.49 -5.02
CA LEU A 197 9.17 -6.05 -6.41
C LEU A 197 10.01 -4.78 -6.61
N HIS A 198 9.78 -3.74 -5.80
CA HIS A 198 10.52 -2.49 -5.91
C HIS A 198 12.01 -2.64 -5.56
N TYR A 199 12.35 -3.54 -4.64
CA TYR A 199 13.75 -3.88 -4.38
C TYR A 199 14.40 -4.52 -5.61
N ARG A 200 13.73 -5.48 -6.27
CA ARG A 200 14.20 -6.14 -7.49
C ARG A 200 14.35 -5.15 -8.65
N ILE A 201 13.35 -4.31 -8.88
CA ILE A 201 13.35 -3.25 -9.90
C ILE A 201 14.59 -2.36 -9.74
N ARG A 202 14.88 -1.90 -8.51
CA ARG A 202 16.06 -1.09 -8.23
C ARG A 202 17.38 -1.83 -8.44
N ASN A 203 17.41 -3.13 -8.14
CA ASN A 203 18.61 -3.96 -8.39
C ASN A 203 18.88 -4.18 -9.88
N HIS A 204 17.87 -4.05 -10.74
CA HIS A 204 18.04 -4.04 -12.20
C HIS A 204 18.42 -2.65 -12.75
N GLY A 205 18.73 -1.70 -11.87
CA GLY A 205 19.19 -0.36 -12.25
C GLY A 205 18.07 0.66 -12.50
N TYR A 206 16.80 0.27 -12.43
CA TYR A 206 15.67 1.19 -12.57
C TYR A 206 15.52 2.07 -11.33
N LYS A 207 15.18 3.33 -11.56
CA LYS A 207 14.81 4.27 -10.50
C LYS A 207 13.28 4.35 -10.41
N ILE A 208 12.78 4.67 -9.23
CA ILE A 208 11.34 4.87 -8.99
C ILE A 208 11.13 6.36 -8.76
N ARG A 209 10.50 7.03 -9.72
CA ARG A 209 10.21 8.48 -9.64
C ARG A 209 8.95 8.72 -8.83
N PHE A 210 9.05 9.57 -7.82
CA PHE A 210 7.91 10.08 -7.07
C PHE A 210 7.62 11.51 -7.50
N SER A 211 6.37 11.80 -7.88
CA SER A 211 5.94 13.14 -8.20
C SER A 211 4.68 13.54 -7.44
N PRO A 212 4.64 14.73 -6.82
CA PRO A 212 3.46 15.24 -6.11
C PRO A 212 2.22 15.38 -6.99
N ASN A 213 2.39 15.52 -8.30
CA ASN A 213 1.29 15.69 -9.26
C ASN A 213 0.53 14.39 -9.52
N VAL A 214 1.10 13.24 -9.17
CA VAL A 214 0.46 11.92 -9.31
C VAL A 214 -0.32 11.59 -8.04
N LEU A 215 -1.44 12.26 -7.84
CA LEU A 215 -2.20 12.19 -6.59
C LEU A 215 -3.31 11.14 -6.65
N SER A 216 -3.26 10.21 -5.72
CA SER A 216 -4.31 9.23 -5.44
C SER A 216 -4.65 9.21 -3.96
N TYR A 217 -5.76 8.60 -3.59
CA TYR A 217 -6.20 8.49 -2.20
C TYR A 217 -6.61 7.06 -1.89
N GLN A 218 -6.52 6.67 -0.62
CA GLN A 218 -6.99 5.37 -0.16
C GLN A 218 -7.83 5.51 1.11
N TYR A 219 -8.96 4.80 1.16
CA TYR A 219 -9.77 4.73 2.37
C TYR A 219 -9.08 3.93 3.47
N ILE A 220 -9.04 4.50 4.69
CA ILE A 220 -8.56 3.79 5.87
C ILE A 220 -9.54 2.70 6.31
N ARG A 221 -9.08 1.83 7.18
CA ARG A 221 -9.96 0.82 7.78
C ARG A 221 -11.02 1.50 8.66
N PRO A 222 -12.32 1.18 8.48
CA PRO A 222 -13.42 1.93 9.09
C PRO A 222 -13.55 1.74 10.61
N THR A 223 -12.84 0.78 11.21
CA THR A 223 -12.88 0.53 12.64
C THR A 223 -11.49 0.30 13.22
N PHE A 224 -11.30 0.68 14.49
CA PHE A 224 -10.04 0.47 15.20
C PHE A 224 -9.63 -1.01 15.26
N LYS A 225 -10.59 -1.93 15.44
CA LYS A 225 -10.33 -3.37 15.39
C LYS A 225 -9.75 -3.83 14.05
N LYS A 226 -10.31 -3.36 12.93
CA LYS A 226 -9.79 -3.66 11.58
C LYS A 226 -8.41 -3.03 11.36
N MET A 227 -8.17 -1.84 11.90
CA MET A 227 -6.85 -1.18 11.88
C MET A 227 -5.81 -2.00 12.65
N LEU A 228 -6.10 -2.45 13.87
CA LEU A 228 -5.21 -3.30 14.66
C LEU A 228 -4.90 -4.62 13.94
N HIS A 229 -5.91 -5.26 13.36
CA HIS A 229 -5.72 -6.48 12.57
C HIS A 229 -4.79 -6.25 11.37
N GLN A 230 -4.93 -5.13 10.68
CA GLN A 230 -4.04 -4.74 9.59
C GLN A 230 -2.59 -4.55 10.08
N LYS A 231 -2.39 -3.84 11.21
CA LYS A 231 -1.04 -3.63 11.79
C LYS A 231 -0.40 -4.94 12.23
N TYR A 232 -1.15 -5.81 12.89
CA TYR A 232 -0.67 -7.16 13.24
C TYR A 232 -0.27 -7.95 11.99
N SER A 233 -1.11 -7.94 10.95
CA SER A 233 -0.83 -8.64 9.70
C SER A 233 0.40 -8.07 8.98
N ASN A 234 0.58 -6.74 8.98
CA ASN A 234 1.79 -6.11 8.44
C ASN A 234 3.04 -6.61 9.18
N GLY A 235 3.03 -6.57 10.51
CA GLY A 235 4.13 -7.11 11.32
C GLY A 235 4.42 -8.59 11.05
N LEU A 236 3.38 -9.42 10.98
CA LEU A 236 3.50 -10.85 10.67
C LEU A 236 4.26 -11.09 9.36
N TRP A 237 3.88 -10.36 8.30
CA TRP A 237 4.53 -10.50 7.00
C TRP A 237 5.95 -9.93 6.99
N ILE A 238 6.26 -8.88 7.75
CA ILE A 238 7.64 -8.44 7.94
C ILE A 238 8.48 -9.57 8.57
N GLY A 239 7.97 -10.21 9.64
CA GLY A 239 8.67 -11.33 10.27
C GLY A 239 8.87 -12.54 9.34
N LEU A 240 7.87 -12.91 8.56
CA LEU A 240 7.98 -13.99 7.56
C LEU A 240 9.01 -13.64 6.47
N THR A 241 8.89 -12.46 5.88
CA THR A 241 9.74 -12.00 4.78
C THR A 241 11.21 -11.85 5.20
N THR A 242 11.47 -11.55 6.47
CA THR A 242 12.83 -11.51 7.03
C THR A 242 13.61 -12.81 6.78
N HIS A 243 12.94 -13.96 6.75
CA HIS A 243 13.59 -15.27 6.56
C HIS A 243 13.96 -15.57 5.09
N VAL A 244 13.34 -14.89 4.13
CA VAL A 244 13.49 -15.20 2.70
C VAL A 244 14.03 -14.04 1.88
N LYS A 245 13.63 -12.81 2.22
CA LYS A 245 13.95 -11.58 1.47
C LYS A 245 14.27 -10.39 2.40
N PRO A 246 15.20 -10.49 3.36
CA PRO A 246 15.44 -9.42 4.34
C PRO A 246 15.88 -8.09 3.69
N LYS A 247 16.58 -8.15 2.55
CA LYS A 247 17.12 -6.97 1.86
C LYS A 247 16.06 -6.05 1.26
N CYS A 248 14.82 -6.54 1.05
CA CYS A 248 13.72 -5.70 0.56
C CYS A 248 13.06 -4.87 1.68
N LEU A 249 13.40 -5.13 2.94
CA LEU A 249 12.82 -4.50 4.12
C LEU A 249 13.71 -3.36 4.62
N SER A 250 13.09 -2.25 5.03
CA SER A 250 13.77 -1.14 5.70
C SER A 250 13.91 -1.41 7.19
N ILE A 251 14.94 -0.85 7.84
CA ILE A 251 15.13 -0.90 9.30
C ILE A 251 13.90 -0.36 10.05
N PHE A 252 13.20 0.61 9.49
CA PHE A 252 12.00 1.20 10.08
C PHE A 252 10.86 0.19 10.28
N HIS A 253 10.79 -0.88 9.49
CA HIS A 253 9.81 -1.95 9.68
C HIS A 253 10.00 -2.71 11.00
N TYR A 254 11.18 -2.66 11.58
CA TYR A 254 11.50 -3.36 12.83
C TYR A 254 11.35 -2.49 14.09
N VAL A 255 11.05 -1.19 13.95
CA VAL A 255 10.89 -0.29 15.12
C VAL A 255 9.80 -0.76 16.08
N PRO A 256 8.58 -1.14 15.64
CA PRO A 256 7.57 -1.66 16.57
C PRO A 256 7.96 -3.00 17.21
N PHE A 257 8.69 -3.85 16.49
CA PHE A 257 9.26 -5.08 17.05
C PHE A 257 10.28 -4.78 18.16
N ALA A 258 11.22 -3.87 17.90
CA ALA A 258 12.23 -3.46 18.88
C ALA A 258 11.57 -2.87 20.14
N PHE A 259 10.49 -2.08 19.96
CA PHE A 259 9.72 -1.53 21.08
C PHE A 259 9.10 -2.63 21.95
N VAL A 260 8.41 -3.60 21.36
CA VAL A 260 7.80 -4.72 22.10
C VAL A 260 8.88 -5.60 22.75
N LEU A 261 9.97 -5.89 22.04
CA LEU A 261 11.09 -6.65 22.58
C LEU A 261 11.72 -5.92 23.79
N SER A 262 11.89 -4.60 23.71
CA SER A 262 12.41 -3.79 24.82
C SER A 262 11.50 -3.84 26.05
N ILE A 263 10.17 -3.84 25.87
CA ILE A 263 9.20 -4.03 26.98
C ILE A 263 9.41 -5.41 27.62
N VAL A 264 9.48 -6.47 26.81
CA VAL A 264 9.64 -7.85 27.32
C VAL A 264 10.95 -7.99 28.08
N VAL A 265 12.07 -7.53 27.51
CA VAL A 265 13.39 -7.58 28.18
C VAL A 265 13.39 -6.75 29.45
N SER A 266 12.85 -5.54 29.42
CA SER A 266 12.77 -4.70 30.63
C SER A 266 11.90 -5.32 31.72
N ALA A 267 10.80 -5.99 31.36
CA ALA A 267 9.96 -6.74 32.28
C ALA A 267 10.69 -7.94 32.90
N MET A 268 11.53 -8.66 32.15
CA MET A 268 12.38 -9.73 32.67
C MET A 268 13.45 -9.21 33.63
N LEU A 269 13.89 -7.97 33.48
CA LEU A 269 14.87 -7.32 34.37
C LEU A 269 14.26 -6.70 35.61
N LEU A 270 12.93 -6.68 35.76
CA LEU A 270 12.26 -6.11 36.96
C LEU A 270 12.78 -6.63 38.31
N PRO A 271 13.12 -7.94 38.49
CA PRO A 271 13.67 -8.42 39.72
C PRO A 271 15.02 -7.79 40.13
N PHE A 272 15.76 -7.24 39.14
CA PHE A 272 17.06 -6.61 39.32
C PHE A 272 16.94 -5.07 39.41
N SER A 273 16.13 -4.49 38.52
CA SER A 273 15.92 -3.04 38.49
C SER A 273 14.65 -2.70 37.66
N PRO A 274 13.74 -1.87 38.21
CA PRO A 274 12.60 -1.35 37.43
C PRO A 274 13.01 -0.21 36.50
N LEU A 275 14.23 0.31 36.62
CA LEU A 275 14.68 1.55 35.95
C LEU A 275 14.49 1.49 34.42
N PHE A 276 14.85 0.37 33.77
CA PHE A 276 14.77 0.24 32.31
C PHE A 276 13.33 0.32 31.80
N LEU A 277 12.39 -0.37 32.47
CA LEU A 277 10.98 -0.34 32.11
C LEU A 277 10.37 1.03 32.35
N VAL A 278 10.66 1.64 33.50
CA VAL A 278 10.17 2.98 33.84
C VAL A 278 10.69 4.00 32.85
N LEU A 279 11.98 3.99 32.53
CA LEU A 279 12.57 4.91 31.56
C LEU A 279 11.94 4.75 30.14
N LEU A 280 11.84 3.49 29.66
CA LEU A 280 11.23 3.20 28.36
C LEU A 280 9.79 3.72 28.27
N LEU A 281 8.95 3.39 29.27
CA LEU A 281 7.55 3.80 29.27
C LEU A 281 7.39 5.30 29.49
N THR A 282 8.26 5.94 30.27
CA THR A 282 8.25 7.39 30.45
C THR A 282 8.57 8.12 29.15
N VAL A 283 9.66 7.75 28.47
CA VAL A 283 10.04 8.38 27.19
C VAL A 283 8.95 8.17 26.13
N TYR A 284 8.42 6.94 26.04
CA TYR A 284 7.31 6.65 25.13
C TYR A 284 6.07 7.49 25.45
N SER A 285 5.67 7.55 26.74
CA SER A 285 4.49 8.30 27.18
C SER A 285 4.64 9.80 26.92
N LEU A 286 5.81 10.39 27.22
CA LEU A 286 6.07 11.79 26.94
C LEU A 286 5.93 12.10 25.44
N LEU A 287 6.48 11.26 24.57
CA LEU A 287 6.35 11.43 23.12
C LEU A 287 4.88 11.37 22.67
N VAL A 288 4.16 10.32 23.10
CA VAL A 288 2.78 10.11 22.65
C VAL A 288 1.84 11.16 23.22
N ILE A 289 2.04 11.60 24.47
CA ILE A 289 1.26 12.70 25.08
C ILE A 289 1.52 14.00 24.33
N SER A 290 2.77 14.32 24.00
CA SER A 290 3.11 15.50 23.20
C SER A 290 2.42 15.50 21.83
N LEU A 291 2.45 14.37 21.12
CA LEU A 291 1.75 14.22 19.84
C LEU A 291 0.23 14.36 20.01
N THR A 292 -0.33 13.85 21.10
CA THR A 292 -1.76 13.96 21.41
C THR A 292 -2.15 15.41 21.68
N ILE A 293 -1.36 16.15 22.46
CA ILE A 293 -1.61 17.57 22.72
C ILE A 293 -1.58 18.37 21.42
N LEU A 294 -0.57 18.15 20.57
CA LEU A 294 -0.48 18.81 19.26
C LEU A 294 -1.70 18.50 18.37
N ALA A 295 -2.14 17.24 18.35
CA ALA A 295 -3.31 16.83 17.61
C ALA A 295 -4.60 17.47 18.16
N LEU A 296 -4.77 17.52 19.49
CA LEU A 296 -5.92 18.16 20.14
C LEU A 296 -5.99 19.66 19.85
N LEU A 297 -4.87 20.36 19.93
CA LEU A 297 -4.79 21.79 19.63
C LEU A 297 -5.13 22.10 18.16
N LYS A 298 -4.69 21.21 17.24
CA LYS A 298 -4.91 21.39 15.81
C LYS A 298 -6.34 21.03 15.37
N HIS A 299 -6.89 19.93 15.88
CA HIS A 299 -8.14 19.36 15.36
C HIS A 299 -9.36 19.54 16.27
N LYS A 300 -9.17 20.00 17.51
CA LYS A 300 -10.24 20.25 18.51
C LYS A 300 -11.22 19.08 18.67
N ASN A 301 -10.71 17.86 18.64
CA ASN A 301 -11.48 16.62 18.71
C ASN A 301 -11.13 15.87 20.00
N GLU A 302 -12.06 15.84 20.95
CA GLU A 302 -11.85 15.22 22.27
C GLU A 302 -11.61 13.71 22.21
N VAL A 303 -12.02 13.02 21.17
CA VAL A 303 -11.75 11.58 20.98
C VAL A 303 -10.24 11.31 20.87
N LEU A 304 -9.45 12.32 20.49
CA LEU A 304 -7.98 12.23 20.48
C LEU A 304 -7.37 12.05 21.86
N LEU A 305 -8.11 12.23 22.96
CA LEU A 305 -7.66 11.80 24.29
C LEU A 305 -7.36 10.30 24.35
N LEU A 306 -7.96 9.51 23.47
CA LEU A 306 -7.67 8.08 23.32
C LEU A 306 -6.44 7.78 22.44
N MET A 307 -5.83 8.79 21.81
CA MET A 307 -4.68 8.62 20.90
C MET A 307 -3.48 7.90 21.58
N PRO A 308 -3.13 8.15 22.84
CA PRO A 308 -2.07 7.39 23.52
C PRO A 308 -2.32 5.88 23.53
N PHE A 309 -3.54 5.49 23.88
CA PHE A 309 -3.96 4.09 23.86
C PHE A 309 -3.98 3.50 22.45
N MET A 310 -4.47 4.26 21.46
CA MET A 310 -4.52 3.83 20.06
C MET A 310 -3.12 3.60 19.50
N LEU A 311 -2.20 4.54 19.68
CA LEU A 311 -0.81 4.42 19.21
C LEU A 311 -0.08 3.26 19.88
N PHE A 312 -0.22 3.11 21.19
CA PHE A 312 0.36 1.97 21.91
C PHE A 312 -0.15 0.65 21.35
N SER A 313 -1.47 0.53 21.17
CA SER A 313 -2.11 -0.69 20.63
C SER A 313 -1.63 -1.02 19.23
N ILE A 314 -1.46 -0.02 18.35
CA ILE A 314 -0.95 -0.17 16.99
C ILE A 314 0.48 -0.70 16.99
N HIS A 315 1.37 -0.08 17.79
CA HIS A 315 2.77 -0.52 17.86
C HIS A 315 2.89 -1.92 18.46
N PHE A 316 2.08 -2.19 19.51
CA PHE A 316 2.07 -3.49 20.15
C PHE A 316 1.56 -4.58 19.22
N ALA A 317 0.45 -4.34 18.50
CA ALA A 317 -0.10 -5.28 17.52
C ALA A 317 0.91 -5.58 16.40
N TYR A 318 1.56 -4.54 15.85
CA TYR A 318 2.57 -4.72 14.82
C TYR A 318 3.79 -5.48 15.34
N GLY A 319 4.34 -5.11 16.49
CA GLY A 319 5.51 -5.75 17.08
C GLY A 319 5.26 -7.22 17.42
N ILE A 320 4.11 -7.56 18.04
CA ILE A 320 3.70 -8.95 18.26
C ILE A 320 3.54 -9.70 16.93
N GLY A 321 2.92 -9.07 15.93
CA GLY A 321 2.85 -9.66 14.58
C GLY A 321 4.24 -10.03 14.06
N THR A 322 5.23 -9.14 14.20
CA THR A 322 6.61 -9.39 13.75
C THR A 322 7.25 -10.55 14.52
N ILE A 323 7.08 -10.61 15.83
CA ILE A 323 7.57 -11.74 16.65
C ILE A 323 6.98 -13.06 16.17
N VAL A 324 5.65 -13.11 16.02
CA VAL A 324 4.96 -14.32 15.52
C VAL A 324 5.43 -14.69 14.11
N GLY A 325 5.64 -13.68 13.25
CA GLY A 325 6.17 -13.89 11.89
C GLY A 325 7.60 -14.46 11.91
N LEU A 326 8.47 -13.93 12.75
CA LEU A 326 9.83 -14.46 12.92
C LEU A 326 9.80 -15.93 13.40
N ILE A 327 8.97 -16.26 14.38
CA ILE A 327 8.84 -17.64 14.89
C ILE A 327 8.28 -18.55 13.80
N LYS A 328 7.19 -18.18 13.14
CA LYS A 328 6.56 -18.99 12.08
C LYS A 328 7.45 -19.09 10.83
N GLY A 329 8.27 -18.10 10.58
CA GLY A 329 9.15 -18.01 9.43
C GLY A 329 10.16 -19.16 9.35
N PHE A 330 10.60 -19.74 10.47
CA PHE A 330 11.48 -20.93 10.47
C PHE A 330 10.85 -22.14 9.77
N LYS A 331 9.52 -22.32 9.93
CA LYS A 331 8.78 -23.39 9.24
C LYS A 331 8.39 -22.96 7.82
N TRP A 332 7.86 -21.74 7.68
CA TRP A 332 7.33 -21.24 6.42
C TRP A 332 8.39 -21.17 5.32
N ARG A 333 9.62 -20.72 5.61
CA ARG A 333 10.73 -20.66 4.65
C ARG A 333 11.10 -21.99 3.99
N LYS A 334 10.79 -23.11 4.66
CA LYS A 334 11.06 -24.45 4.09
C LYS A 334 10.15 -24.77 2.90
N GLY A 335 8.95 -24.18 2.87
CA GLY A 335 8.00 -24.32 1.75
C GLY A 335 8.07 -23.17 0.74
N TYR A 336 8.82 -22.11 1.06
CA TYR A 336 8.99 -20.98 0.17
C TYR A 336 9.92 -21.35 -0.99
N LYS A 337 9.42 -21.19 -2.20
CA LYS A 337 10.20 -21.40 -3.43
C LYS A 337 10.31 -20.08 -4.15
N TYR A 338 11.53 -19.57 -4.25
CA TYR A 338 11.77 -18.37 -5.04
C TYR A 338 11.70 -18.70 -6.53
N GLU A 339 10.54 -18.49 -7.11
CA GLU A 339 10.29 -18.70 -8.53
C GLU A 339 9.65 -17.39 -9.07
N ILE A 340 10.47 -16.51 -9.63
CA ILE A 340 9.97 -15.31 -10.28
C ILE A 340 9.54 -15.68 -11.70
N GLN A 341 8.28 -15.43 -11.99
CA GLN A 341 7.75 -15.53 -13.34
C GLN A 341 8.12 -14.26 -14.10
N TYR A 342 8.49 -14.40 -15.36
CA TYR A 342 8.76 -13.28 -16.24
C TYR A 342 7.60 -13.10 -17.22
N LEU A 343 7.46 -11.90 -17.75
CA LEU A 343 6.57 -11.61 -18.84
C LEU A 343 7.32 -11.97 -20.11
N ASN A 344 6.86 -13.01 -20.82
CA ASN A 344 7.44 -13.49 -22.09
C ASN A 344 6.80 -12.75 -23.26
#